data_8daa4f0b22a2c5444bacead617a29dcc
#
_entry.id   8daa4f0b22a2c5444bacead617a29dcc
#
_cell.length_a   1.000
_cell.length_b   1.000
_cell.length_c   1.000
_cell.angle_alpha   90.00
_cell.angle_beta   90.00
_cell.angle_gamma   90.00
#
_symmetry.space_group_name_H-M   'P 1'
#
loop_
_entity.id
_entity.type
_entity.pdbx_description
1 polymer ?
#
loop_
_entity_poly.entity_id
_entity_poly.type
_entity_poly.pdbx_seq_one_letter_code
_entity_poly.pdbx_strand_id
1 'polypeptide(L)'
;MIALEPIGVVGLITPWNWPMNQVTLKVIPALLAGCTVVLKPSEEAPLSSMLFAEFCHDAGVPPGVFNLVNGDGLGVGTRLSSHPDVEMISFTGSTRAGRAISVAAAQTLKRVTLELGGKGANLVFADADARAVERGVRHLMNNSGQSCNAPSRMLVERSFYDRAVEIAAE
;
A
#
# COMPACT_ATOMS: atom_id res chain seq x y z
N MET A 1 -10.54 -28.97 -14.71
CA MET A 1 -10.85 -28.41 -13.35
C MET A 1 -9.78 -27.37 -13.01
N ILE A 2 -10.14 -26.18 -12.59
CA ILE A 2 -9.18 -25.17 -12.11
C ILE A 2 -9.21 -25.25 -10.58
N ALA A 3 -8.07 -25.52 -9.96
CA ALA A 3 -7.90 -25.46 -8.51
C ALA A 3 -7.11 -24.19 -8.15
N LEU A 4 -7.52 -23.51 -7.08
CA LEU A 4 -6.78 -22.38 -6.49
C LEU A 4 -5.99 -22.93 -5.30
N GLU A 5 -4.69 -22.71 -5.32
CA GLU A 5 -3.78 -23.17 -4.28
C GLU A 5 -3.01 -21.96 -3.69
N PRO A 6 -2.62 -22.01 -2.38
CA PRO A 6 -1.74 -21.02 -1.80
C PRO A 6 -0.44 -20.90 -2.59
N ILE A 7 0.07 -19.68 -2.79
CA ILE A 7 1.37 -19.51 -3.46
C ILE A 7 2.55 -19.93 -2.58
N GLY A 8 2.37 -20.03 -1.27
CA GLY A 8 3.42 -20.35 -0.32
C GLY A 8 3.72 -19.22 0.65
N VAL A 9 4.98 -18.87 0.83
CA VAL A 9 5.43 -17.79 1.71
C VAL A 9 5.36 -16.45 0.98
N VAL A 10 4.66 -15.49 1.57
CA VAL A 10 4.48 -14.15 1.02
C VAL A 10 5.21 -13.10 1.88
N GLY A 11 6.16 -12.40 1.28
CA GLY A 11 6.80 -11.22 1.87
C GLY A 11 5.94 -9.97 1.64
N LEU A 12 5.52 -9.32 2.71
CA LEU A 12 4.71 -8.12 2.68
C LEU A 12 5.52 -6.93 3.20
N ILE A 13 5.62 -5.86 2.41
CA ILE A 13 6.34 -4.65 2.80
C ILE A 13 5.38 -3.47 2.71
N THR A 14 5.12 -2.80 3.85
CA THR A 14 4.11 -1.75 3.95
C THR A 14 4.72 -0.39 4.29
N PRO A 15 4.11 0.72 3.81
CA PRO A 15 4.54 2.07 4.08
C PRO A 15 4.01 2.59 5.43
N TRP A 16 4.38 3.82 5.75
CA TRP A 16 4.07 4.51 7.02
C TRP A 16 2.78 5.34 7.00
N ASN A 17 2.28 5.72 5.83
CA ASN A 17 1.24 6.74 5.70
C ASN A 17 -0.17 6.27 6.09
N TRP A 18 -0.46 4.97 6.00
CA TRP A 18 -1.70 4.33 6.44
C TRP A 18 -1.36 2.99 7.12
N PRO A 19 -0.70 2.99 8.31
CA PRO A 19 0.00 1.82 8.83
C PRO A 19 -0.91 0.58 8.95
N MET A 20 -1.99 0.66 9.73
CA MET A 20 -2.89 -0.47 9.95
C MET A 20 -3.64 -0.86 8.67
N ASN A 21 -4.11 0.12 7.89
CA ASN A 21 -4.83 -0.14 6.65
C ASN A 21 -3.95 -0.93 5.66
N GLN A 22 -2.70 -0.52 5.48
CA GLN A 22 -1.77 -1.19 4.56
C GLN A 22 -1.40 -2.61 5.01
N VAL A 23 -1.33 -2.83 6.31
CA VAL A 23 -1.13 -4.18 6.89
C VAL A 23 -2.32 -5.07 6.61
N THR A 24 -3.52 -4.63 6.98
CA THR A 24 -4.74 -5.44 6.84
C THR A 24 -5.07 -5.75 5.39
N LEU A 25 -4.89 -4.80 4.46
CA LEU A 25 -5.11 -5.00 3.02
C LEU A 25 -4.21 -6.06 2.38
N LYS A 26 -3.07 -6.36 3.00
CA LYS A 26 -2.12 -7.36 2.49
C LYS A 26 -2.18 -8.66 3.29
N VAL A 27 -2.17 -8.58 4.62
CA VAL A 27 -2.11 -9.75 5.49
C VAL A 27 -3.38 -10.57 5.41
N ILE A 28 -4.56 -9.93 5.54
CA ILE A 28 -5.83 -10.65 5.59
C ILE A 28 -6.07 -11.47 4.31
N PRO A 29 -5.95 -10.90 3.09
CA PRO A 29 -6.12 -11.70 1.88
C PRO A 29 -5.09 -12.84 1.75
N ALA A 30 -3.83 -12.63 2.15
CA ALA A 30 -2.81 -13.67 2.09
C ALA A 30 -3.14 -14.85 3.01
N LEU A 31 -3.56 -14.57 4.26
CA LEU A 31 -3.97 -15.60 5.21
C LEU A 31 -5.22 -16.34 4.75
N LEU A 32 -6.24 -15.61 4.22
CA LEU A 32 -7.45 -16.22 3.68
C LEU A 32 -7.18 -17.12 2.47
N ALA A 33 -6.14 -16.79 1.69
CA ALA A 33 -5.69 -17.62 0.58
C ALA A 33 -4.86 -18.84 1.04
N GLY A 34 -4.63 -19.02 2.35
CA GLY A 34 -3.84 -20.12 2.91
C GLY A 34 -2.33 -19.93 2.85
N CYS A 35 -1.85 -18.71 2.58
CA CYS A 35 -0.42 -18.41 2.55
C CYS A 35 0.15 -18.17 3.96
N THR A 36 1.44 -18.41 4.13
CA THR A 36 2.17 -17.91 5.28
C THR A 36 2.78 -16.54 4.95
N VAL A 37 2.92 -15.69 5.97
CA VAL A 37 3.26 -14.29 5.80
C VAL A 37 4.49 -13.90 6.61
N VAL A 38 5.40 -13.17 5.97
CA VAL A 38 6.44 -12.39 6.64
C VAL A 38 6.19 -10.92 6.33
N LEU A 39 5.76 -10.16 7.35
CA LEU A 39 5.46 -8.73 7.24
C LEU A 39 6.64 -7.88 7.71
N LYS A 40 7.12 -6.98 6.86
CA LYS A 40 8.01 -5.88 7.22
C LYS A 40 7.28 -4.55 7.10
N PRO A 41 6.83 -3.93 8.20
CA PRO A 41 6.28 -2.57 8.15
C PRO A 41 7.38 -1.53 7.93
N SER A 42 6.99 -0.30 7.61
CA SER A 42 7.92 0.82 7.63
C SER A 42 8.51 1.01 9.03
N GLU A 43 9.79 1.28 9.10
CA GLU A 43 10.52 1.65 10.31
C GLU A 43 9.99 2.93 10.97
N GLU A 44 9.33 3.79 10.20
CA GLU A 44 8.71 5.03 10.67
C GLU A 44 7.37 4.81 11.42
N ALA A 45 6.71 3.66 11.21
CA ALA A 45 5.40 3.40 11.81
C ALA A 45 5.19 1.91 12.16
N PRO A 46 6.05 1.31 13.00
CA PRO A 46 5.99 -0.13 13.30
C PRO A 46 4.94 -0.51 14.35
N LEU A 47 4.56 0.42 15.24
CA LEU A 47 3.80 0.09 16.47
C LEU A 47 2.43 -0.52 16.19
N SER A 48 1.68 -0.01 15.22
CA SER A 48 0.39 -0.60 14.85
C SER A 48 0.51 -2.00 14.27
N SER A 49 1.62 -2.29 13.58
CA SER A 49 1.90 -3.63 13.07
C SER A 49 2.28 -4.61 14.18
N MET A 50 2.97 -4.13 15.22
CA MET A 50 3.28 -4.91 16.41
C MET A 50 2.01 -5.25 17.17
N LEU A 51 1.12 -4.28 17.39
CA LEU A 51 -0.20 -4.51 17.98
C LEU A 51 -1.05 -5.50 17.15
N PHE A 52 -0.98 -5.40 15.82
CA PHE A 52 -1.66 -6.36 14.94
C PHE A 52 -1.11 -7.78 15.11
N ALA A 53 0.20 -7.94 15.35
CA ALA A 53 0.79 -9.24 15.63
C ALA A 53 0.29 -9.85 16.96
N GLU A 54 0.12 -9.00 17.98
CA GLU A 54 -0.51 -9.40 19.25
C GLU A 54 -1.95 -9.88 19.01
N PHE A 55 -2.74 -9.12 18.24
CA PHE A 55 -4.10 -9.54 17.87
C PHE A 55 -4.15 -10.88 17.12
N CYS A 56 -3.21 -11.12 16.22
CA CYS A 56 -3.11 -12.41 15.52
C CYS A 56 -2.82 -13.55 16.53
N HIS A 57 -1.93 -13.33 17.49
CA HIS A 57 -1.60 -14.28 18.52
C HIS A 57 -2.83 -14.59 19.40
N ASP A 58 -3.51 -13.56 19.91
CA ASP A 58 -4.68 -13.68 20.76
C ASP A 58 -5.86 -14.34 20.04
N ALA A 59 -5.98 -14.11 18.73
CA ALA A 59 -6.97 -14.76 17.87
C ALA A 59 -6.65 -16.22 17.54
N GLY A 60 -5.53 -16.75 18.01
CA GLY A 60 -5.13 -18.15 17.81
C GLY A 60 -4.57 -18.45 16.43
N VAL A 61 -4.02 -17.45 15.71
CA VAL A 61 -3.28 -17.72 14.47
C VAL A 61 -2.08 -18.64 14.80
N PRO A 62 -1.93 -19.79 14.13
CA PRO A 62 -0.87 -20.74 14.47
C PRO A 62 0.53 -20.11 14.34
N PRO A 63 1.48 -20.49 15.22
CA PRO A 63 2.87 -20.04 15.12
C PRO A 63 3.45 -20.30 13.72
N GLY A 64 4.17 -19.30 13.18
CA GLY A 64 4.79 -19.38 11.86
C GLY A 64 3.88 -19.01 10.68
N VAL A 65 2.56 -18.93 10.88
CA VAL A 65 1.62 -18.50 9.82
C VAL A 65 1.70 -17.01 9.56
N PHE A 66 1.77 -16.20 10.60
CA PHE A 66 2.04 -14.77 10.52
C PHE A 66 3.31 -14.42 11.30
N ASN A 67 4.26 -13.76 10.66
CA ASN A 67 5.53 -13.37 11.23
C ASN A 67 5.79 -11.88 10.96
N LEU A 68 6.12 -11.12 12.00
CA LEU A 68 6.48 -9.71 11.91
C LEU A 68 7.98 -9.54 12.08
N VAL A 69 8.62 -8.83 11.17
CA VAL A 69 10.05 -8.49 11.23
C VAL A 69 10.22 -6.98 11.07
N ASN A 70 10.67 -6.31 12.13
CA ASN A 70 11.04 -4.91 12.08
C ASN A 70 12.46 -4.73 11.51
N GLY A 71 12.68 -3.61 10.85
CA GLY A 71 13.97 -3.22 10.30
C GLY A 71 13.83 -2.28 9.11
N ASP A 72 14.95 -1.82 8.61
CA ASP A 72 15.02 -0.88 7.50
C ASP A 72 14.79 -1.52 6.13
N GLY A 73 14.65 -0.66 5.12
CA GLY A 73 14.43 -1.10 3.75
C GLY A 73 15.65 -1.77 3.13
N LEU A 74 16.87 -1.29 3.45
CA LEU A 74 18.12 -1.80 2.86
C LEU A 74 18.57 -3.12 3.47
N GLY A 75 18.38 -3.29 4.77
CA GLY A 75 18.68 -4.54 5.47
C GLY A 75 17.56 -5.57 5.27
N VAL A 76 16.50 -5.47 6.06
CA VAL A 76 15.41 -6.47 6.09
C VAL A 76 14.61 -6.50 4.78
N GLY A 77 14.28 -5.32 4.22
CA GLY A 77 13.52 -5.25 2.96
C GLY A 77 14.24 -5.92 1.79
N THR A 78 15.53 -5.69 1.65
CA THR A 78 16.35 -6.33 0.60
C THR A 78 16.45 -7.84 0.81
N ARG A 79 16.68 -8.27 2.05
CA ARG A 79 16.78 -9.71 2.39
C ARG A 79 15.46 -10.43 2.10
N LEU A 80 14.32 -9.86 2.49
CA LEU A 80 13.01 -10.43 2.22
C LEU A 80 12.76 -10.55 0.71
N SER A 81 13.13 -9.50 -0.05
CA SER A 81 12.92 -9.46 -1.51
C SER A 81 13.79 -10.45 -2.29
N SER A 82 14.96 -10.82 -1.77
CA SER A 82 15.89 -11.76 -2.41
C SER A 82 15.86 -13.16 -1.82
N HIS A 83 15.08 -13.42 -0.75
CA HIS A 83 15.09 -14.69 -0.05
C HIS A 83 14.56 -15.82 -0.94
N PRO A 84 15.27 -16.96 -1.11
CA PRO A 84 14.84 -18.03 -2.02
C PRO A 84 13.51 -18.67 -1.61
N ASP A 85 13.21 -18.77 -0.33
CA ASP A 85 12.01 -19.41 0.22
C ASP A 85 10.79 -18.46 0.29
N VAL A 86 10.88 -17.28 -0.31
CA VAL A 86 9.74 -16.35 -0.48
C VAL A 86 9.29 -16.41 -1.92
N GLU A 87 8.05 -16.81 -2.17
CA GLU A 87 7.50 -17.00 -3.51
C GLU A 87 6.89 -15.73 -4.08
N MET A 88 6.47 -14.80 -3.23
CA MET A 88 5.84 -13.56 -3.66
C MET A 88 6.24 -12.39 -2.76
N ILE A 89 6.44 -11.20 -3.36
CA ILE A 89 6.54 -9.93 -2.65
C ILE A 89 5.36 -9.04 -3.00
N SER A 90 4.65 -8.55 -1.99
CA SER A 90 3.69 -7.45 -2.14
C SER A 90 4.22 -6.21 -1.44
N PHE A 91 4.53 -5.20 -2.23
CA PHE A 91 5.13 -3.95 -1.77
C PHE A 91 4.22 -2.76 -2.02
N THR A 92 4.12 -1.88 -1.03
CA THR A 92 3.56 -0.53 -1.20
C THR A 92 4.58 0.50 -0.71
N GLY A 93 4.91 1.48 -1.57
CA GLY A 93 5.88 2.52 -1.23
C GLY A 93 6.39 3.30 -2.43
N SER A 94 7.67 3.68 -2.41
CA SER A 94 8.26 4.51 -3.45
C SER A 94 8.58 3.72 -4.73
N THR A 95 8.50 4.39 -5.88
CA THR A 95 8.91 3.83 -7.18
C THR A 95 10.37 3.35 -7.17
N ARG A 96 11.26 4.08 -6.48
CA ARG A 96 12.67 3.68 -6.34
C ARG A 96 12.81 2.32 -5.65
N ALA A 97 12.14 2.14 -4.53
CA ALA A 97 12.17 0.88 -3.79
C ALA A 97 11.48 -0.25 -4.58
N GLY A 98 10.34 0.03 -5.23
CA GLY A 98 9.67 -0.94 -6.10
C GLY A 98 10.55 -1.49 -7.22
N ARG A 99 11.34 -0.62 -7.86
CA ARG A 99 12.32 -1.05 -8.88
C ARG A 99 13.40 -1.96 -8.27
N ALA A 100 13.96 -1.59 -7.12
CA ALA A 100 14.97 -2.39 -6.45
C ALA A 100 14.43 -3.78 -6.05
N ILE A 101 13.22 -3.84 -5.52
CA ILE A 101 12.52 -5.09 -5.19
C ILE A 101 12.31 -5.95 -6.43
N SER A 102 11.86 -5.37 -7.54
CA SER A 102 11.65 -6.11 -8.79
C SER A 102 12.93 -6.72 -9.31
N VAL A 103 14.05 -6.00 -9.25
CA VAL A 103 15.38 -6.52 -9.64
C VAL A 103 15.82 -7.67 -8.73
N ALA A 104 15.67 -7.51 -7.41
CA ALA A 104 16.02 -8.55 -6.46
C ALA A 104 15.16 -9.81 -6.64
N ALA A 105 13.86 -9.65 -6.80
CA ALA A 105 12.90 -10.73 -6.99
C ALA A 105 13.11 -11.53 -8.30
N ALA A 106 13.60 -10.87 -9.34
CA ALA A 106 13.86 -11.51 -10.64
C ALA A 106 14.88 -12.66 -10.55
N GLN A 107 15.80 -12.63 -9.60
CA GLN A 107 16.82 -13.68 -9.42
C GLN A 107 16.21 -15.06 -9.08
N THR A 108 15.03 -15.08 -8.51
CA THR A 108 14.32 -16.31 -8.12
C THR A 108 12.95 -16.42 -8.79
N LEU A 109 12.66 -15.56 -9.78
CA LEU A 109 11.40 -15.52 -10.53
C LEU A 109 10.15 -15.41 -9.64
N LYS A 110 10.27 -14.82 -8.43
CA LYS A 110 9.11 -14.64 -7.55
C LYS A 110 8.11 -13.64 -8.10
N ARG A 111 6.87 -13.82 -7.74
CA ARG A 111 5.82 -12.86 -8.09
C ARG A 111 6.02 -11.55 -7.33
N VAL A 112 5.76 -10.42 -7.99
CA VAL A 112 5.85 -9.09 -7.40
C VAL A 112 4.58 -8.32 -7.70
N THR A 113 3.95 -7.78 -6.66
CA THR A 113 2.88 -6.78 -6.78
C THR A 113 3.36 -5.47 -6.18
N LEU A 114 3.17 -4.39 -6.91
CA LEU A 114 3.65 -3.06 -6.54
C LEU A 114 2.48 -2.08 -6.49
N GLU A 115 2.30 -1.45 -5.33
CA GLU A 115 1.47 -0.27 -5.16
C GLU A 115 2.39 0.92 -4.91
N LEU A 116 2.43 1.86 -5.83
CA LEU A 116 3.42 2.92 -5.85
C LEU A 116 2.77 4.30 -5.76
N GLY A 117 3.59 5.31 -5.48
CA GLY A 117 3.16 6.69 -5.46
C GLY A 117 2.77 7.21 -6.85
N GLY A 118 1.97 8.24 -6.85
CA GLY A 118 1.52 8.90 -8.08
C GLY A 118 1.06 10.33 -7.84
N LYS A 119 0.62 10.98 -8.90
CA LYS A 119 -0.05 12.27 -8.92
C LYS A 119 -1.36 12.11 -9.68
N GLY A 120 -2.38 11.57 -8.99
CA GLY A 120 -3.69 11.32 -9.55
C GLY A 120 -4.35 12.59 -10.10
N ALA A 121 -5.16 12.46 -11.14
CA ALA A 121 -5.96 13.56 -11.67
C ALA A 121 -7.38 13.49 -11.11
N ASN A 122 -7.92 14.66 -10.73
CA ASN A 122 -9.33 14.89 -10.50
C ASN A 122 -9.88 15.71 -11.67
N LEU A 123 -10.80 15.13 -12.43
CA LEU A 123 -11.40 15.78 -13.58
C LEU A 123 -12.75 16.39 -13.18
N VAL A 124 -12.92 17.69 -13.38
CA VAL A 124 -14.14 18.43 -13.03
C VAL A 124 -14.67 19.11 -14.29
N PHE A 125 -15.82 18.65 -14.76
CA PHE A 125 -16.55 19.26 -15.88
C PHE A 125 -17.58 20.30 -15.38
N ALA A 126 -18.06 21.17 -16.27
CA ALA A 126 -18.98 22.25 -15.91
C ALA A 126 -20.34 21.76 -15.36
N ASP A 127 -20.77 20.55 -15.75
CA ASP A 127 -21.98 19.90 -15.30
C ASP A 127 -21.78 18.98 -14.08
N ALA A 128 -20.58 19.03 -13.46
CA ALA A 128 -20.31 18.26 -12.26
C ALA A 128 -21.17 18.73 -11.09
N ASP A 129 -21.33 17.82 -10.11
CA ASP A 129 -22.01 18.16 -8.85
C ASP A 129 -21.43 19.44 -8.21
N ALA A 130 -22.32 20.30 -7.68
CA ALA A 130 -21.95 21.61 -7.10
C ALA A 130 -20.84 21.55 -6.02
N ARG A 131 -20.66 20.40 -5.37
CA ARG A 131 -19.63 20.18 -4.34
C ARG A 131 -18.43 19.38 -4.83
N ALA A 132 -18.30 19.16 -6.13
CA ALA A 132 -17.23 18.34 -6.69
C ALA A 132 -15.84 18.91 -6.38
N VAL A 133 -15.67 20.23 -6.50
CA VAL A 133 -14.40 20.91 -6.18
C VAL A 133 -14.07 20.81 -4.68
N GLU A 134 -15.02 21.15 -3.82
CA GLU A 134 -14.84 21.06 -2.35
C GLU A 134 -14.44 19.64 -1.93
N ARG A 135 -15.15 18.61 -2.42
CA ARG A 135 -14.81 17.21 -2.14
C ARG A 135 -13.44 16.84 -2.66
N GLY A 136 -13.06 17.35 -3.84
CA GLY A 136 -11.72 17.11 -4.42
C GLY A 136 -10.61 17.69 -3.56
N VAL A 137 -10.78 18.94 -3.07
CA VAL A 137 -9.82 19.58 -2.15
C VAL A 137 -9.74 18.82 -0.83
N ARG A 138 -10.88 18.49 -0.22
CA ARG A 138 -10.92 17.70 1.03
C ARG A 138 -10.24 16.34 0.88
N HIS A 139 -10.47 15.66 -0.25
CA HIS A 139 -9.83 14.36 -0.51
C HIS A 139 -8.31 14.52 -0.65
N LEU A 140 -7.84 15.55 -1.37
CA LEU A 140 -6.42 15.85 -1.47
C LEU A 140 -5.79 16.08 -0.09
N MET A 141 -6.46 16.85 0.77
CA MET A 141 -5.93 17.24 2.08
C MET A 141 -6.07 16.14 3.14
N ASN A 142 -6.79 15.05 2.86
CA ASN A 142 -6.90 13.93 3.78
C ASN A 142 -5.51 13.36 4.10
N ASN A 143 -5.27 13.07 5.39
CA ASN A 143 -3.96 12.64 5.89
C ASN A 143 -2.80 13.58 5.45
N SER A 144 -3.05 14.89 5.41
CA SER A 144 -2.09 15.92 4.95
C SER A 144 -1.58 15.69 3.52
N GLY A 145 -2.40 15.07 2.65
CA GLY A 145 -2.04 14.72 1.29
C GLY A 145 -1.10 13.52 1.16
N GLN A 146 -0.82 12.82 2.25
CA GLN A 146 0.13 11.70 2.30
C GLN A 146 -0.55 10.40 1.88
N SER A 147 -1.07 10.35 0.66
CA SER A 147 -1.77 9.18 0.13
C SER A 147 -1.44 8.96 -1.36
N CYS A 148 -1.25 7.69 -1.74
CA CYS A 148 -0.96 7.32 -3.13
C CYS A 148 -2.11 7.66 -4.08
N ASN A 149 -3.36 7.69 -3.59
CA ASN A 149 -4.56 8.04 -4.33
C ASN A 149 -4.99 9.51 -4.16
N ALA A 150 -4.17 10.36 -3.54
CA ALA A 150 -4.48 11.78 -3.43
C ALA A 150 -4.62 12.41 -4.82
N PRO A 151 -5.76 13.05 -5.14
CA PRO A 151 -6.02 13.65 -6.45
C PRO A 151 -5.32 15.01 -6.55
N SER A 152 -3.98 14.98 -6.62
CA SER A 152 -3.10 16.15 -6.46
C SER A 152 -3.06 17.08 -7.67
N ARG A 153 -3.79 16.77 -8.75
CA ARG A 153 -3.96 17.61 -9.93
C ARG A 153 -5.44 17.72 -10.23
N MET A 154 -6.03 18.90 -9.99
CA MET A 154 -7.41 19.16 -10.38
C MET A 154 -7.41 19.80 -11.78
N LEU A 155 -8.00 19.10 -12.75
CA LEU A 155 -8.15 19.53 -14.13
C LEU A 155 -9.61 19.95 -14.32
N VAL A 156 -9.83 21.23 -14.48
CA VAL A 156 -11.18 21.81 -14.53
C VAL A 156 -11.50 22.27 -15.95
N GLU A 157 -12.71 21.99 -16.42
CA GLU A 157 -13.21 22.53 -17.69
C GLU A 157 -13.11 24.06 -17.68
N ARG A 158 -12.61 24.64 -18.78
CA ARG A 158 -12.30 26.06 -18.86
C ARG A 158 -13.47 26.96 -18.51
N SER A 159 -14.68 26.60 -18.90
CA SER A 159 -15.90 27.36 -18.61
C SER A 159 -16.25 27.47 -17.13
N PHE A 160 -15.71 26.55 -16.30
CA PHE A 160 -15.94 26.48 -14.85
C PHE A 160 -14.70 26.83 -14.02
N TYR A 161 -13.57 27.11 -14.67
CA TYR A 161 -12.27 27.21 -14.00
C TYR A 161 -12.21 28.29 -12.92
N ASP A 162 -12.63 29.53 -13.24
CA ASP A 162 -12.55 30.65 -12.29
C ASP A 162 -13.41 30.38 -11.05
N ARG A 163 -14.61 29.85 -11.25
CA ARG A 163 -15.49 29.46 -10.14
C ARG A 163 -14.91 28.33 -9.29
N ALA A 164 -14.25 27.36 -9.92
CA ALA A 164 -13.59 26.28 -9.20
C ALA A 164 -12.43 26.78 -8.34
N VAL A 165 -11.67 27.78 -8.82
CA VAL A 165 -10.59 28.42 -8.05
C VAL A 165 -11.15 29.12 -6.81
N GLU A 166 -12.26 29.86 -6.94
CA GLU A 166 -12.92 30.52 -5.80
C GLU A 166 -13.32 29.49 -4.74
N ILE A 167 -14.04 28.42 -5.15
CA ILE A 167 -14.48 27.35 -4.22
C ILE A 167 -13.29 26.65 -3.55
N ALA A 168 -12.20 26.45 -4.28
CA ALA A 168 -11.02 25.78 -3.73
C ALA A 168 -10.24 26.65 -2.74
N ALA A 169 -10.42 27.97 -2.75
CA ALA A 169 -9.77 28.93 -1.87
C ALA A 169 -10.52 29.16 -0.55
N GLU A 170 -11.82 28.81 -0.49
CA GLU A 170 -12.67 28.87 0.71
C GLU A 170 -12.32 27.70 1.68
#